data_3e9d6723094e4072dcaa335de5702b87
#
_entry.id   3e9d6723094e4072dcaa335de5702b87
#
_cell.length_a   1.000
_cell.length_b   1.000
_cell.length_c   1.000
_cell.angle_alpha   90.00
_cell.angle_beta   90.00
_cell.angle_gamma   90.00
#
_symmetry.space_group_name_H-M   'P 1'
#
loop_
_entity.id
_entity.type
_entity.pdbx_description
1 polymer ?
#
loop_
_entity_poly.entity_id
_entity_poly.type
_entity_poly.pdbx_seq_one_letter_code
_entity_poly.pdbx_strand_id
1 'polypeptide(L)'
;MLLVNPGACVTTACMTPLGLCRPSSYFWGGFVSLRGVELAEIPAETVQLARAVFPKGCLVMRVRDALGPVFADADFEELFPVRGRPAVSPARLALVSVLQFAEGLTDRQAAHAVRSRLDWKYALSLELADTGFDFSVLSEFRARLAEADEGRAVFDTVLRAAGEAGLVKAGKRQRTDATHVLAATRDLNRLEFVVETLRTALNQVAEVAGDWLAGVAAPEWFDRYSARPEDNRFASRWAARVEHGDQCGADGTLLLQAVRSPQAPPELRALPAVEFLRRTWVQQFHQVDGAVRWREPKNTPPGLIRLRTPHEPEARTGAKRDLGWSGYKVHLSETCEPDSPHLITHIHTTPAPVNDDAVLEDIHTALAERGLLPDEHLVDAGYVDAEQIHHARRDHSITLVGPVGKNTNRQQATGDFFDSTRFTIDWDQRQAVCPGGHTSVQWRDARSHRGTPVTRVRFAERHCGPCELRPSCTNAETGRNLTLRPKTEHEILQQARTEQDTDHWRRRYGHRAGVEGAISQGVQAFGLRRSRYRGLAKTRLQHHFTGAAINLARIDAWLTGKPLARTRVSPFAALRPAG
;
A
#
# COMPACT_ATOMS: atom_id res chain seq x y z
N MET A 1 -42.60 -43.23 33.27
CA MET A 1 -41.77 -44.27 33.88
C MET A 1 -40.30 -43.91 33.55
N LEU A 2 -39.67 -43.31 34.53
CA LEU A 2 -38.30 -43.50 35.02
C LEU A 2 -37.17 -43.15 34.01
N LEU A 3 -36.47 -41.96 34.20
CA LEU A 3 -35.30 -41.74 35.06
C LEU A 3 -34.02 -42.32 34.38
N VAL A 4 -32.89 -41.63 34.20
CA VAL A 4 -32.07 -40.87 35.15
C VAL A 4 -31.00 -40.10 34.36
N ASN A 5 -30.76 -38.86 34.70
CA ASN A 5 -29.49 -38.15 34.54
C ASN A 5 -28.56 -38.56 35.71
N PRO A 6 -27.28 -38.65 35.60
CA PRO A 6 -26.46 -37.49 36.00
C PRO A 6 -25.02 -37.46 35.47
N GLY A 7 -24.38 -36.33 35.68
CA GLY A 7 -22.92 -36.26 35.79
C GLY A 7 -22.30 -34.95 35.30
N ALA A 8 -22.51 -33.88 36.06
CA ALA A 8 -21.71 -32.68 35.98
C ALA A 8 -20.27 -32.98 36.47
N CYS A 9 -19.27 -32.67 35.68
CA CYS A 9 -17.91 -32.53 36.16
C CYS A 9 -17.44 -31.09 35.94
N VAL A 10 -17.35 -30.39 37.08
CA VAL A 10 -16.77 -29.07 37.23
C VAL A 10 -15.26 -29.21 37.07
N THR A 11 -14.65 -28.57 36.07
CA THR A 11 -13.20 -28.36 36.05
C THR A 11 -12.91 -26.87 35.95
N THR A 12 -12.24 -26.43 36.96
CA THR A 12 -11.69 -25.13 37.28
C THR A 12 -10.87 -24.56 36.11
N ALA A 13 -11.18 -23.32 35.76
CA ALA A 13 -10.41 -22.52 34.79
C ALA A 13 -9.01 -22.26 35.33
N CYS A 14 -8.01 -22.65 34.55
CA CYS A 14 -6.63 -22.16 34.66
C CYS A 14 -6.35 -21.32 33.42
N MET A 15 -6.32 -20.02 33.58
CA MET A 15 -5.90 -19.07 32.55
C MET A 15 -4.37 -19.06 32.49
N THR A 16 -3.80 -19.47 31.36
CA THR A 16 -2.47 -19.08 30.93
C THR A 16 -2.50 -18.74 29.43
N PRO A 17 -1.70 -17.76 28.96
CA PRO A 17 -1.89 -17.16 27.65
C PRO A 17 -1.25 -18.01 26.54
N LEU A 18 -2.01 -18.13 25.47
CA LEU A 18 -1.59 -18.42 24.08
C LEU A 18 -0.58 -19.55 23.89
N GLY A 19 -1.02 -20.77 24.10
CA GLY A 19 -0.42 -21.95 23.50
C GLY A 19 -1.46 -22.61 22.61
N LEU A 20 -1.30 -22.48 21.28
CA LEU A 20 -2.08 -23.24 20.31
C LEU A 20 -1.74 -24.73 20.45
N CYS A 21 -2.56 -25.46 21.22
CA CYS A 21 -2.55 -26.91 21.25
C CYS A 21 -3.08 -27.42 19.90
N ARG A 22 -2.20 -27.94 19.05
CA ARG A 22 -2.58 -28.70 17.85
C ARG A 22 -3.20 -30.03 18.30
N PRO A 23 -4.42 -30.41 17.86
CA PRO A 23 -4.91 -31.76 18.06
C PRO A 23 -4.14 -32.72 17.13
N SER A 24 -3.62 -33.81 17.70
CA SER A 24 -3.01 -34.91 16.94
C SER A 24 -4.01 -35.50 15.96
N SER A 25 -3.61 -35.54 14.68
CA SER A 25 -4.38 -36.08 13.56
C SER A 25 -4.65 -37.57 13.75
N TYR A 26 -5.94 -37.91 13.85
CA TYR A 26 -6.40 -39.29 13.59
C TYR A 26 -6.66 -39.45 12.09
N PHE A 27 -5.95 -40.39 11.47
CA PHE A 27 -6.11 -40.78 10.08
C PHE A 27 -7.52 -41.37 9.84
N TRP A 28 -8.31 -40.70 9.02
CA TRP A 28 -9.42 -41.28 8.27
C TRP A 28 -9.09 -41.14 6.77
N GLY A 29 -8.95 -42.31 6.10
CA GLY A 29 -8.63 -42.36 4.67
C GLY A 29 -9.76 -41.82 3.77
N GLY A 30 -9.80 -40.48 3.64
CA GLY A 30 -10.59 -39.76 2.63
C GLY A 30 -9.60 -39.05 1.71
N PHE A 31 -9.85 -39.02 0.41
CA PHE A 31 -9.03 -38.33 -0.59
C PHE A 31 -8.92 -36.85 -0.23
N VAL A 32 -7.85 -36.49 0.50
CA VAL A 32 -7.50 -35.11 0.82
C VAL A 32 -6.94 -34.50 -0.45
N SER A 33 -7.40 -33.31 -0.82
CA SER A 33 -6.88 -32.58 -2.00
C SER A 33 -5.42 -32.18 -1.84
N LEU A 34 -4.95 -31.98 -0.60
CA LEU A 34 -3.55 -31.77 -0.26
C LEU A 34 -2.95 -33.11 0.23
N ARG A 35 -1.97 -33.62 -0.52
CA ARG A 35 -1.06 -34.66 -0.04
C ARG A 35 0.12 -33.93 0.55
N GLY A 36 0.21 -33.86 1.88
CA GLY A 36 1.33 -33.22 2.55
C GLY A 36 2.67 -33.75 2.01
N VAL A 37 3.43 -32.90 1.34
CA VAL A 37 4.76 -33.23 0.85
C VAL A 37 5.76 -32.68 1.85
N GLU A 38 6.56 -33.54 2.46
CA GLU A 38 7.71 -33.07 3.24
C GLU A 38 8.76 -32.55 2.28
N LEU A 39 9.05 -31.24 2.39
CA LEU A 39 10.12 -30.57 1.64
C LEU A 39 11.49 -30.67 2.37
N ALA A 40 11.55 -31.43 3.45
CA ALA A 40 12.73 -31.47 4.32
C ALA A 40 13.96 -32.01 3.60
N GLU A 41 13.82 -33.08 2.85
CA GLU A 41 14.94 -33.75 2.18
C GLU A 41 14.98 -33.44 0.68
N ILE A 42 16.16 -33.12 0.20
CA ILE A 42 16.42 -32.93 -1.23
C ILE A 42 16.88 -34.28 -1.79
N PRO A 43 16.34 -34.77 -2.91
CA PRO A 43 16.76 -36.05 -3.50
C PRO A 43 18.26 -36.11 -3.74
N ALA A 44 18.90 -37.23 -3.38
CA ALA A 44 20.34 -37.38 -3.36
C ALA A 44 21.00 -37.09 -4.73
N GLU A 45 20.40 -37.55 -5.84
CA GLU A 45 20.89 -37.27 -7.18
C GLU A 45 20.83 -35.79 -7.52
N THR A 46 19.76 -35.11 -7.10
CA THR A 46 19.61 -33.67 -7.29
C THR A 46 20.69 -32.90 -6.51
N VAL A 47 20.96 -33.31 -5.28
CA VAL A 47 22.05 -32.73 -4.46
C VAL A 47 23.39 -32.93 -5.14
N GLN A 48 23.70 -34.15 -5.52
CA GLN A 48 24.98 -34.51 -6.15
C GLN A 48 25.23 -33.69 -7.40
N LEU A 49 24.28 -33.66 -8.32
CA LEU A 49 24.41 -32.95 -9.60
C LEU A 49 24.44 -31.44 -9.40
N ALA A 50 23.56 -30.89 -8.55
CA ALA A 50 23.52 -29.46 -8.30
C ALA A 50 24.83 -28.94 -7.70
N ARG A 51 25.41 -29.65 -6.74
CA ARG A 51 26.70 -29.26 -6.15
C ARG A 51 27.89 -29.43 -7.11
N ALA A 52 27.83 -30.41 -8.03
CA ALA A 52 28.82 -30.56 -9.09
C ALA A 52 28.77 -29.38 -10.10
N VAL A 53 27.56 -28.97 -10.51
CA VAL A 53 27.37 -27.87 -11.47
C VAL A 53 27.58 -26.49 -10.83
N PHE A 54 27.16 -26.32 -9.59
CA PHE A 54 27.28 -25.07 -8.83
C PHE A 54 28.14 -25.25 -7.57
N PRO A 55 29.47 -25.43 -7.69
CA PRO A 55 30.33 -25.75 -6.55
C PRO A 55 30.38 -24.65 -5.48
N LYS A 56 30.09 -23.38 -5.86
CA LYS A 56 29.96 -22.24 -4.93
C LYS A 56 28.52 -21.98 -4.52
N GLY A 57 27.58 -22.82 -4.97
CA GLY A 57 26.15 -22.58 -4.86
C GLY A 57 25.68 -21.34 -5.67
N CYS A 58 24.38 -21.22 -5.86
CA CYS A 58 23.72 -20.00 -6.36
C CYS A 58 22.78 -19.46 -5.27
N LEU A 59 22.13 -18.32 -5.49
CA LEU A 59 21.25 -17.69 -4.52
C LEU A 59 20.25 -18.68 -3.90
N VAL A 60 19.49 -19.38 -4.75
CA VAL A 60 18.41 -20.28 -4.27
C VAL A 60 18.94 -21.47 -3.48
N MET A 61 20.11 -22.00 -3.85
CA MET A 61 20.79 -23.09 -3.12
C MET A 61 21.28 -22.61 -1.76
N ARG A 62 22.01 -21.49 -1.70
CA ARG A 62 22.53 -20.95 -0.44
C ARG A 62 21.44 -20.56 0.54
N VAL A 63 20.34 -19.95 0.04
CA VAL A 63 19.17 -19.63 0.87
C VAL A 63 18.52 -20.91 1.38
N ARG A 64 18.35 -21.94 0.52
CA ARG A 64 17.80 -23.24 0.92
C ARG A 64 18.67 -23.92 1.98
N ASP A 65 19.99 -23.87 1.83
CA ASP A 65 20.93 -24.45 2.80
C ASP A 65 20.91 -23.70 4.16
N ALA A 66 20.72 -22.38 4.14
CA ALA A 66 20.74 -21.55 5.34
C ALA A 66 19.41 -21.52 6.11
N LEU A 67 18.28 -21.50 5.40
CA LEU A 67 16.95 -21.38 6.01
C LEU A 67 16.16 -22.69 6.06
N GLY A 68 16.64 -23.75 5.40
CA GLY A 68 15.85 -24.98 5.23
C GLY A 68 14.65 -24.79 4.31
N PRO A 69 13.60 -25.65 4.42
CA PRO A 69 12.34 -25.47 3.71
C PRO A 69 11.57 -24.30 4.33
N VAL A 70 11.51 -23.17 3.61
CA VAL A 70 10.86 -21.95 4.10
C VAL A 70 9.35 -22.13 4.25
N PHE A 71 8.69 -22.87 3.34
CA PHE A 71 7.25 -23.09 3.33
C PHE A 71 6.91 -24.55 3.60
N ALA A 72 5.77 -24.76 4.25
CA ALA A 72 5.13 -26.07 4.42
C ALA A 72 3.72 -26.07 3.79
N ASP A 73 3.25 -27.23 3.31
CA ASP A 73 1.90 -27.34 2.74
C ASP A 73 0.82 -26.99 3.78
N ALA A 74 1.09 -27.25 5.06
CA ALA A 74 0.23 -26.88 6.17
C ALA A 74 0.02 -25.36 6.33
N ASP A 75 0.96 -24.53 5.86
CA ASP A 75 0.82 -23.06 5.91
C ASP A 75 -0.33 -22.58 4.99
N PHE A 76 -0.83 -23.42 4.10
CA PHE A 76 -1.84 -23.08 3.08
C PHE A 76 -3.05 -24.02 3.10
N GLU A 77 -3.23 -24.84 4.13
CA GLU A 77 -4.26 -25.87 4.18
C GLU A 77 -5.66 -25.30 4.01
N GLU A 78 -5.94 -24.14 4.59
CA GLU A 78 -7.24 -23.47 4.54
C GLU A 78 -7.64 -22.99 3.12
N LEU A 79 -6.67 -22.86 2.21
CA LEU A 79 -6.91 -22.44 0.82
C LEU A 79 -7.41 -23.59 -0.08
N PHE A 80 -7.43 -24.82 0.43
CA PHE A 80 -7.74 -25.99 -0.37
C PHE A 80 -8.91 -26.79 0.23
N PRO A 81 -9.82 -27.29 -0.60
CA PRO A 81 -10.93 -28.11 -0.11
C PRO A 81 -10.40 -29.44 0.44
N VAL A 82 -11.04 -29.95 1.48
CA VAL A 82 -10.68 -31.24 2.11
C VAL A 82 -10.77 -32.40 1.13
N ARG A 83 -11.68 -32.34 0.13
CA ARG A 83 -11.87 -33.36 -0.89
C ARG A 83 -11.73 -32.78 -2.28
N GLY A 84 -11.00 -33.45 -3.18
CA GLY A 84 -10.84 -33.00 -4.54
C GLY A 84 -9.68 -33.68 -5.28
N ARG A 85 -9.41 -33.21 -6.51
CA ARG A 85 -8.25 -33.66 -7.28
C ARG A 85 -6.98 -33.29 -6.50
N PRO A 86 -5.97 -34.17 -6.45
CA PRO A 86 -4.67 -33.84 -5.83
C PRO A 86 -4.09 -32.54 -6.37
N ALA A 87 -3.83 -31.58 -5.49
CA ALA A 87 -3.22 -30.31 -5.84
C ALA A 87 -1.68 -30.45 -5.90
N VAL A 88 -1.06 -29.59 -6.67
CA VAL A 88 0.39 -29.35 -6.58
C VAL A 88 0.67 -28.74 -5.21
N SER A 89 1.76 -29.14 -4.55
CA SER A 89 2.18 -28.64 -3.24
C SER A 89 2.15 -27.09 -3.19
N PRO A 90 1.31 -26.48 -2.35
CA PRO A 90 1.24 -25.02 -2.23
C PRO A 90 2.53 -24.41 -1.67
N ALA A 91 3.27 -25.14 -0.84
CA ALA A 91 4.59 -24.73 -0.38
C ALA A 91 5.57 -24.57 -1.55
N ARG A 92 5.55 -25.50 -2.51
CA ARG A 92 6.36 -25.37 -3.75
C ARG A 92 5.86 -24.20 -4.60
N LEU A 93 4.55 -24.03 -4.77
CA LEU A 93 3.98 -22.93 -5.54
C LEU A 93 4.31 -21.56 -4.91
N ALA A 94 4.32 -21.44 -3.59
CA ALA A 94 4.74 -20.23 -2.88
C ALA A 94 6.21 -19.91 -3.16
N LEU A 95 7.11 -20.89 -3.02
CA LEU A 95 8.53 -20.67 -3.31
C LEU A 95 8.76 -20.35 -4.79
N VAL A 96 8.12 -21.08 -5.72
CA VAL A 96 8.17 -20.78 -7.16
C VAL A 96 7.71 -19.35 -7.44
N SER A 97 6.63 -18.90 -6.78
CA SER A 97 6.14 -17.53 -6.95
C SER A 97 7.16 -16.49 -6.45
N VAL A 98 7.79 -16.72 -5.29
CA VAL A 98 8.85 -15.83 -4.79
C VAL A 98 10.05 -15.79 -5.74
N LEU A 99 10.51 -16.95 -6.23
CA LEU A 99 11.61 -17.04 -7.21
C LEU A 99 11.25 -16.41 -8.55
N GLN A 100 10.00 -16.57 -8.99
CA GLN A 100 9.47 -15.91 -10.19
C GLN A 100 9.60 -14.39 -10.10
N PHE A 101 9.28 -13.80 -8.95
CA PHE A 101 9.45 -12.36 -8.72
C PHE A 101 10.92 -11.97 -8.55
N ALA A 102 11.74 -12.83 -7.95
CA ALA A 102 13.18 -12.60 -7.80
C ALA A 102 13.90 -12.50 -9.16
N GLU A 103 13.47 -13.28 -10.15
CA GLU A 103 14.09 -13.32 -11.48
C GLU A 103 13.26 -12.60 -12.56
N GLY A 104 12.11 -12.01 -12.23
CA GLY A 104 11.25 -11.27 -13.16
C GLY A 104 10.57 -12.13 -14.23
N LEU A 105 10.34 -13.43 -13.96
CA LEU A 105 9.83 -14.40 -14.93
C LEU A 105 8.31 -14.26 -15.12
N THR A 106 7.84 -14.69 -16.30
CA THR A 106 6.42 -14.95 -16.56
C THR A 106 6.01 -16.31 -15.98
N ASP A 107 4.70 -16.59 -15.88
CA ASP A 107 4.21 -17.89 -15.39
C ASP A 107 4.73 -19.07 -16.23
N ARG A 108 4.77 -18.91 -17.55
CA ARG A 108 5.30 -19.93 -18.47
C ARG A 108 6.80 -20.16 -18.25
N GLN A 109 7.57 -19.10 -18.07
CA GLN A 109 9.00 -19.19 -17.80
C GLN A 109 9.28 -19.82 -16.43
N ALA A 110 8.49 -19.48 -15.39
CA ALA A 110 8.61 -20.09 -14.08
C ALA A 110 8.28 -21.59 -14.09
N ALA A 111 7.19 -22.00 -14.71
CA ALA A 111 6.85 -23.41 -14.89
C ALA A 111 7.91 -24.18 -15.70
N HIS A 112 8.49 -23.52 -16.73
CA HIS A 112 9.61 -24.11 -17.47
C HIS A 112 10.88 -24.21 -16.62
N ALA A 113 11.17 -23.22 -15.77
CA ALA A 113 12.31 -23.25 -14.84
C ALA A 113 12.20 -24.39 -13.83
N VAL A 114 11.02 -24.66 -13.27
CA VAL A 114 10.76 -25.82 -12.41
C VAL A 114 11.13 -27.13 -13.11
N ARG A 115 10.78 -27.27 -14.40
CA ARG A 115 11.05 -28.47 -15.20
C ARG A 115 12.52 -28.63 -15.54
N SER A 116 13.21 -27.56 -15.91
CA SER A 116 14.50 -27.62 -16.60
C SER A 116 15.68 -27.18 -15.76
N ARG A 117 15.49 -26.43 -14.69
CA ARG A 117 16.60 -25.83 -13.91
C ARG A 117 16.95 -26.66 -12.70
N LEU A 118 18.22 -27.03 -12.62
CA LEU A 118 18.79 -27.84 -11.55
C LEU A 118 18.79 -27.12 -10.20
N ASP A 119 19.10 -25.83 -10.20
CA ASP A 119 19.07 -25.01 -8.98
C ASP A 119 17.67 -24.86 -8.41
N TRP A 120 16.63 -24.74 -9.27
CA TRP A 120 15.25 -24.73 -8.85
C TRP A 120 14.77 -26.10 -8.33
N LYS A 121 15.18 -27.20 -8.99
CA LYS A 121 14.91 -28.55 -8.48
C LYS A 121 15.50 -28.77 -7.09
N TYR A 122 16.73 -28.29 -6.87
CA TYR A 122 17.37 -28.30 -5.55
C TYR A 122 16.54 -27.54 -4.50
N ALA A 123 16.18 -26.30 -4.79
CA ALA A 123 15.42 -25.45 -3.86
C ALA A 123 14.03 -26.00 -3.53
N LEU A 124 13.37 -26.64 -4.50
CA LEU A 124 12.02 -27.20 -4.41
C LEU A 124 11.98 -28.65 -3.93
N SER A 125 13.13 -29.27 -3.62
CA SER A 125 13.23 -30.69 -3.27
C SER A 125 12.56 -31.60 -4.29
N LEU A 126 12.94 -31.44 -5.59
CA LEU A 126 12.40 -32.19 -6.72
C LEU A 126 13.41 -33.19 -7.24
N GLU A 127 12.90 -34.33 -7.69
CA GLU A 127 13.68 -35.30 -8.48
C GLU A 127 14.11 -34.69 -9.83
N LEU A 128 15.21 -35.17 -10.38
CA LEU A 128 15.69 -34.71 -11.69
C LEU A 128 14.68 -34.94 -12.81
N ALA A 129 13.94 -36.05 -12.73
CA ALA A 129 12.92 -36.42 -13.72
C ALA A 129 11.56 -35.75 -13.50
N ASP A 130 11.37 -34.93 -12.43
CA ASP A 130 10.12 -34.24 -12.18
C ASP A 130 9.78 -33.31 -13.33
N THR A 131 8.59 -33.48 -13.91
CA THR A 131 8.13 -32.73 -15.09
C THR A 131 7.49 -31.37 -14.75
N GLY A 132 7.38 -31.04 -13.46
CA GLY A 132 6.75 -29.82 -12.97
C GLY A 132 5.24 -29.81 -13.17
N PHE A 133 4.70 -28.65 -13.44
CA PHE A 133 3.25 -28.42 -13.57
C PHE A 133 2.95 -27.43 -14.70
N ASP A 134 1.66 -27.34 -15.07
CA ASP A 134 1.21 -26.34 -16.06
C ASP A 134 1.23 -24.92 -15.47
N PHE A 135 1.61 -23.93 -16.26
CA PHE A 135 1.73 -22.54 -15.82
C PHE A 135 0.42 -21.94 -15.27
N SER A 136 -0.75 -22.45 -15.68
CA SER A 136 -2.05 -21.98 -15.18
C SER A 136 -2.21 -22.20 -13.66
N VAL A 137 -1.54 -23.23 -13.11
CA VAL A 137 -1.56 -23.55 -11.68
C VAL A 137 -1.05 -22.38 -10.83
N LEU A 138 -0.04 -21.62 -11.32
CA LEU A 138 0.45 -20.42 -10.62
C LEU A 138 -0.61 -19.32 -10.58
N SER A 139 -1.37 -19.15 -11.67
CA SER A 139 -2.46 -18.18 -11.72
C SER A 139 -3.60 -18.54 -10.76
N GLU A 140 -3.98 -19.83 -10.72
CA GLU A 140 -5.00 -20.33 -9.81
C GLU A 140 -4.58 -20.20 -8.34
N PHE A 141 -3.34 -20.55 -8.02
CA PHE A 141 -2.80 -20.40 -6.67
C PHE A 141 -2.82 -18.93 -6.20
N ARG A 142 -2.37 -18.00 -7.05
CA ARG A 142 -2.43 -16.58 -6.74
C ARG A 142 -3.85 -16.04 -6.62
N ALA A 143 -4.81 -16.56 -7.39
CA ALA A 143 -6.21 -16.18 -7.25
C ALA A 143 -6.74 -16.57 -5.86
N ARG A 144 -6.47 -17.79 -5.39
CA ARG A 144 -6.85 -18.26 -4.05
C ARG A 144 -6.22 -17.41 -2.95
N LEU A 145 -4.92 -17.13 -3.03
CA LEU A 145 -4.23 -16.24 -2.06
C LEU A 145 -4.83 -14.82 -2.03
N ALA A 146 -5.21 -14.28 -3.20
CA ALA A 146 -5.79 -12.94 -3.28
C ALA A 146 -7.23 -12.89 -2.76
N GLU A 147 -8.01 -13.95 -2.96
CA GLU A 147 -9.39 -14.07 -2.47
C GLU A 147 -9.46 -14.24 -0.95
N ALA A 148 -8.52 -14.99 -0.38
CA ALA A 148 -8.40 -15.22 1.06
C ALA A 148 -7.65 -14.09 1.81
N ASP A 149 -7.11 -13.10 1.10
CA ASP A 149 -6.14 -12.08 1.61
C ASP A 149 -4.88 -12.68 2.28
N GLU A 150 -4.53 -13.92 1.90
CA GLU A 150 -3.42 -14.71 2.46
C GLU A 150 -2.06 -14.42 1.80
N GLY A 151 -1.99 -13.45 0.92
CA GLY A 151 -0.71 -13.04 0.30
C GLY A 151 0.34 -12.59 1.30
N ARG A 152 -0.08 -12.07 2.45
CA ARG A 152 0.76 -11.68 3.57
C ARG A 152 1.48 -12.89 4.18
N ALA A 153 0.82 -14.05 4.28
CA ALA A 153 1.38 -15.26 4.88
C ALA A 153 2.68 -15.70 4.19
N VAL A 154 2.77 -15.57 2.85
CA VAL A 154 4.00 -15.90 2.11
C VAL A 154 5.18 -15.02 2.54
N PHE A 155 4.94 -13.72 2.69
CA PHE A 155 5.97 -12.78 3.13
C PHE A 155 6.37 -13.02 4.59
N ASP A 156 5.39 -13.22 5.47
CA ASP A 156 5.58 -13.45 6.90
C ASP A 156 6.34 -14.75 7.17
N THR A 157 6.11 -15.79 6.38
CA THR A 157 6.84 -17.07 6.50
C THR A 157 8.33 -16.91 6.17
N VAL A 158 8.69 -16.12 5.14
CA VAL A 158 10.09 -15.79 4.84
C VAL A 158 10.73 -14.99 5.97
N LEU A 159 10.01 -14.04 6.55
CA LEU A 159 10.50 -13.27 7.70
C LEU A 159 10.70 -14.13 8.94
N ARG A 160 9.76 -15.03 9.22
CA ARG A 160 9.87 -15.97 10.35
C ARG A 160 11.11 -16.85 10.20
N ALA A 161 11.32 -17.44 9.02
CA ALA A 161 12.53 -18.24 8.76
C ALA A 161 13.83 -17.42 8.92
N ALA A 162 13.84 -16.16 8.48
CA ALA A 162 14.95 -15.25 8.71
C ALA A 162 15.15 -14.92 10.20
N GLY A 163 14.07 -14.81 10.98
CA GLY A 163 14.10 -14.61 12.43
C GLY A 163 14.68 -15.81 13.17
N GLU A 164 14.24 -17.01 12.82
CA GLU A 164 14.76 -18.29 13.36
C GLU A 164 16.25 -18.47 13.06
N ALA A 165 16.72 -17.99 11.90
CA ALA A 165 18.12 -17.94 11.52
C ALA A 165 18.91 -16.78 12.18
N GLY A 166 18.27 -15.96 13.02
CA GLY A 166 18.91 -14.83 13.71
C GLY A 166 19.22 -13.61 12.83
N LEU A 167 18.67 -13.56 11.61
CA LEU A 167 18.95 -12.51 10.63
C LEU A 167 18.06 -11.26 10.79
N VAL A 168 16.95 -11.36 11.52
CA VAL A 168 16.07 -10.24 11.89
C VAL A 168 15.70 -10.35 13.37
N LYS A 169 15.65 -9.20 14.05
CA LYS A 169 15.35 -9.13 15.50
C LYS A 169 14.40 -7.98 15.77
N ALA A 170 13.56 -8.14 16.79
CA ALA A 170 12.76 -7.06 17.37
C ALA A 170 13.65 -6.03 18.07
N GLY A 171 13.05 -4.88 18.36
CA GLY A 171 13.77 -3.73 18.92
C GLY A 171 14.68 -3.10 17.87
N LYS A 172 15.58 -2.22 18.27
CA LYS A 172 16.47 -1.59 17.31
C LYS A 172 15.76 -0.58 16.38
N ARG A 173 16.39 -0.31 15.26
CA ARG A 173 15.96 0.75 14.34
C ARG A 173 15.39 0.18 13.07
N GLN A 174 14.24 0.76 12.66
CA GLN A 174 13.67 0.52 11.34
C GLN A 174 13.41 1.85 10.62
N ARG A 175 13.23 1.79 9.32
CA ARG A 175 12.92 2.95 8.47
C ARG A 175 11.87 2.60 7.45
N THR A 176 10.97 3.57 7.16
CA THR A 176 9.87 3.42 6.20
C THR A 176 9.85 4.56 5.20
N ASP A 177 9.55 4.24 3.96
CA ASP A 177 9.23 5.21 2.91
C ASP A 177 8.29 4.59 1.88
N ALA A 178 7.70 5.44 1.04
CA ALA A 178 6.72 5.06 0.04
C ALA A 178 7.16 5.41 -1.38
N THR A 179 6.70 4.59 -2.34
CA THR A 179 6.84 4.91 -3.75
C THR A 179 5.54 4.67 -4.51
N HIS A 180 5.37 5.38 -5.62
CA HIS A 180 4.23 5.20 -6.52
C HIS A 180 4.29 3.86 -7.24
N VAL A 181 3.11 3.33 -7.60
CA VAL A 181 2.93 2.10 -8.36
C VAL A 181 1.92 2.37 -9.47
N LEU A 182 2.33 2.14 -10.71
CA LEU A 182 1.48 2.27 -11.88
C LEU A 182 0.50 1.09 -11.94
N ALA A 183 -0.77 1.35 -12.19
CA ALA A 183 -1.76 0.33 -12.47
C ALA A 183 -1.38 -0.55 -13.67
N ALA A 184 -1.91 -1.77 -13.71
CA ALA A 184 -1.66 -2.69 -14.83
C ALA A 184 -2.35 -2.23 -16.13
N THR A 185 -3.42 -1.43 -16.00
CA THR A 185 -4.16 -0.89 -17.13
C THR A 185 -3.52 0.40 -17.67
N ARG A 186 -3.69 0.63 -18.97
CA ARG A 186 -3.28 1.88 -19.61
C ARG A 186 -3.98 3.08 -18.95
N ASP A 187 -3.25 4.17 -18.75
CA ASP A 187 -3.85 5.42 -18.31
C ASP A 187 -4.67 6.04 -19.46
N LEU A 188 -5.92 6.36 -19.16
CA LEU A 188 -6.85 6.96 -20.10
C LEU A 188 -6.92 8.46 -19.85
N ASN A 189 -6.89 9.26 -20.93
CA ASN A 189 -7.27 10.65 -20.80
C ASN A 189 -8.77 10.74 -20.45
N ARG A 190 -9.22 11.90 -20.03
CA ARG A 190 -10.57 12.05 -19.48
C ARG A 190 -11.70 11.76 -20.48
N LEU A 191 -11.49 12.07 -21.77
CA LEU A 191 -12.46 11.74 -22.83
C LEU A 191 -12.44 10.24 -23.15
N GLU A 192 -11.26 9.66 -23.32
CA GLU A 192 -11.10 8.21 -23.48
C GLU A 192 -11.76 7.45 -22.32
N PHE A 193 -11.63 7.96 -21.10
CA PHE A 193 -12.21 7.33 -19.91
C PHE A 193 -13.74 7.25 -19.97
N VAL A 194 -14.44 8.33 -20.34
CA VAL A 194 -15.91 8.30 -20.39
C VAL A 194 -16.40 7.45 -21.56
N VAL A 195 -15.75 7.52 -22.72
CA VAL A 195 -16.06 6.70 -23.89
C VAL A 195 -15.85 5.21 -23.59
N GLU A 196 -14.69 4.84 -23.03
CA GLU A 196 -14.38 3.45 -22.68
C GLU A 196 -15.29 2.90 -21.59
N THR A 197 -15.72 3.74 -20.66
CA THR A 197 -16.69 3.35 -19.64
C THR A 197 -18.04 3.00 -20.25
N LEU A 198 -18.53 3.82 -21.17
CA LEU A 198 -19.78 3.55 -21.90
C LEU A 198 -19.63 2.31 -22.78
N ARG A 199 -18.56 2.21 -23.56
CA ARG A 199 -18.26 1.04 -24.40
C ARG A 199 -18.22 -0.26 -23.60
N THR A 200 -17.58 -0.25 -22.43
CA THR A 200 -17.50 -1.43 -21.56
C THR A 200 -18.89 -1.84 -21.05
N ALA A 201 -19.73 -0.87 -20.70
CA ALA A 201 -21.11 -1.14 -20.28
C ALA A 201 -21.96 -1.70 -21.43
N LEU A 202 -21.87 -1.10 -22.63
CA LEU A 202 -22.56 -1.59 -23.82
C LEU A 202 -22.17 -3.04 -24.16
N ASN A 203 -20.87 -3.38 -24.12
CA ASN A 203 -20.41 -4.75 -24.38
C ASN A 203 -20.95 -5.74 -23.36
N GLN A 204 -20.91 -5.41 -22.06
CA GLN A 204 -21.42 -6.33 -21.03
C GLN A 204 -22.96 -6.50 -21.13
N VAL A 205 -23.69 -5.43 -21.46
CA VAL A 205 -25.13 -5.51 -21.71
C VAL A 205 -25.43 -6.34 -22.97
N ALA A 206 -24.64 -6.18 -24.03
CA ALA A 206 -24.79 -6.96 -25.27
C ALA A 206 -24.56 -8.47 -25.06
N GLU A 207 -23.60 -8.84 -24.19
CA GLU A 207 -23.34 -10.24 -23.82
C GLU A 207 -24.51 -10.88 -23.08
N VAL A 208 -25.24 -10.11 -22.27
CA VAL A 208 -26.34 -10.63 -21.42
C VAL A 208 -27.71 -10.50 -22.10
N ALA A 209 -27.96 -9.41 -22.80
CA ALA A 209 -29.26 -9.08 -23.40
C ALA A 209 -29.09 -8.35 -24.75
N GLY A 210 -28.44 -9.01 -25.70
CA GLY A 210 -28.11 -8.41 -27.01
C GLY A 210 -29.32 -7.93 -27.80
N ASP A 211 -30.40 -8.74 -27.90
CA ASP A 211 -31.63 -8.39 -28.61
C ASP A 211 -32.33 -7.17 -27.99
N TRP A 212 -32.36 -7.09 -26.66
CA TRP A 212 -32.91 -5.94 -25.95
C TRP A 212 -32.09 -4.68 -26.25
N LEU A 213 -30.77 -4.78 -26.19
CA LEU A 213 -29.88 -3.64 -26.47
C LEU A 213 -30.00 -3.18 -27.92
N ALA A 214 -30.14 -4.10 -28.88
CA ALA A 214 -30.35 -3.75 -30.29
C ALA A 214 -31.63 -2.94 -30.52
N GLY A 215 -32.67 -3.14 -29.69
CA GLY A 215 -33.89 -2.36 -29.70
C GLY A 215 -33.80 -0.99 -29.02
N VAL A 216 -32.77 -0.76 -28.21
CA VAL A 216 -32.52 0.47 -27.43
C VAL A 216 -31.44 1.34 -28.05
N ALA A 217 -30.40 0.72 -28.62
CA ALA A 217 -29.22 1.41 -29.13
C ALA A 217 -29.55 2.20 -30.40
N ALA A 218 -29.26 3.49 -30.42
CA ALA A 218 -29.32 4.28 -31.63
C ALA A 218 -28.26 3.83 -32.65
N PRO A 219 -28.54 3.85 -33.97
CA PRO A 219 -27.57 3.41 -34.99
C PRO A 219 -26.19 4.05 -34.87
N GLU A 220 -26.14 5.33 -34.50
CA GLU A 220 -24.91 6.10 -34.36
C GLU A 220 -24.03 5.63 -33.16
N TRP A 221 -24.61 4.85 -32.22
CA TRP A 221 -23.82 4.28 -31.11
C TRP A 221 -22.84 3.23 -31.61
N PHE A 222 -23.19 2.48 -32.65
CA PHE A 222 -22.29 1.50 -33.26
C PHE A 222 -21.05 2.19 -33.87
N ASP A 223 -21.22 3.33 -34.53
CA ASP A 223 -20.10 4.09 -35.07
C ASP A 223 -19.22 4.69 -33.97
N ARG A 224 -19.85 5.18 -32.87
CA ARG A 224 -19.13 5.84 -31.78
C ARG A 224 -18.42 4.91 -30.81
N TYR A 225 -18.98 3.71 -30.54
CA TYR A 225 -18.56 2.86 -29.42
C TYR A 225 -18.13 1.45 -29.79
N SER A 226 -18.16 1.01 -31.05
CA SER A 226 -17.69 -0.32 -31.44
C SER A 226 -16.17 -0.44 -31.35
N ALA A 227 -15.44 0.58 -31.77
CA ALA A 227 -13.99 0.62 -31.71
C ALA A 227 -13.48 1.03 -30.32
N ARG A 228 -12.24 0.64 -29.99
CA ARG A 228 -11.59 1.11 -28.77
C ARG A 228 -11.25 2.60 -28.86
N PRO A 229 -11.26 3.36 -27.75
CA PRO A 229 -10.91 4.79 -27.76
C PRO A 229 -9.53 5.10 -28.33
N GLU A 230 -8.58 4.18 -28.21
CA GLU A 230 -7.22 4.29 -28.75
C GLU A 230 -7.18 4.22 -30.29
N ASP A 231 -8.16 3.57 -30.89
CA ASP A 231 -8.32 3.49 -32.36
C ASP A 231 -9.06 4.71 -32.92
N ASN A 232 -9.69 5.50 -32.04
CA ASN A 232 -10.43 6.71 -32.38
C ASN A 232 -9.51 7.94 -32.36
N ARG A 233 -9.47 8.69 -33.48
CA ARG A 233 -8.79 9.98 -33.55
C ARG A 233 -9.70 11.08 -32.97
N PHE A 234 -9.70 11.25 -31.66
CA PHE A 234 -10.40 12.35 -31.05
C PHE A 234 -9.84 13.71 -31.49
N ALA A 235 -10.73 14.68 -31.69
CA ALA A 235 -10.35 16.03 -32.07
C ALA A 235 -9.34 16.64 -31.07
N SER A 236 -8.37 17.39 -31.59
CA SER A 236 -7.38 18.09 -30.77
C SER A 236 -7.95 19.35 -30.09
N ARG A 237 -8.93 20.00 -30.72
CA ARG A 237 -9.57 21.22 -30.21
C ARG A 237 -10.42 20.92 -28.99
N TRP A 238 -10.26 21.72 -27.94
CA TRP A 238 -10.99 21.54 -26.68
C TRP A 238 -12.51 21.58 -26.85
N ALA A 239 -13.05 22.54 -27.63
CA ALA A 239 -14.47 22.64 -27.87
C ALA A 239 -15.06 21.36 -28.49
N ALA A 240 -14.42 20.79 -29.49
CA ALA A 240 -14.89 19.56 -30.12
C ALA A 240 -14.77 18.34 -29.17
N ARG A 241 -13.79 18.35 -28.26
CA ARG A 241 -13.69 17.32 -27.20
C ARG A 241 -14.82 17.44 -26.18
N VAL A 242 -15.23 18.67 -25.83
CA VAL A 242 -16.37 18.92 -24.94
C VAL A 242 -17.67 18.45 -25.61
N GLU A 243 -17.87 18.79 -26.86
CA GLU A 243 -19.04 18.35 -27.64
C GLU A 243 -19.15 16.83 -27.71
N HIS A 244 -18.03 16.13 -27.99
CA HIS A 244 -18.00 14.68 -27.98
C HIS A 244 -18.24 14.10 -26.56
N GLY A 245 -17.72 14.77 -25.53
CA GLY A 245 -17.99 14.41 -24.13
C GLY A 245 -19.45 14.58 -23.75
N ASP A 246 -20.08 15.68 -24.15
CA ASP A 246 -21.52 15.95 -23.93
C ASP A 246 -22.39 14.89 -24.62
N GLN A 247 -22.06 14.55 -25.88
CA GLN A 247 -22.76 13.49 -26.62
C GLN A 247 -22.64 12.13 -25.94
N CYS A 248 -21.42 11.77 -25.54
CA CYS A 248 -21.19 10.52 -24.76
C CYS A 248 -22.00 10.54 -23.44
N GLY A 249 -22.07 11.69 -22.78
CA GLY A 249 -22.87 11.90 -21.58
C GLY A 249 -24.36 11.66 -21.80
N ALA A 250 -24.91 12.19 -22.90
CA ALA A 250 -26.30 11.99 -23.29
C ALA A 250 -26.59 10.50 -23.59
N ASP A 251 -25.76 9.85 -24.42
CA ASP A 251 -25.93 8.45 -24.80
C ASP A 251 -25.88 7.51 -23.58
N GLY A 252 -24.93 7.69 -22.67
CA GLY A 252 -24.85 6.86 -21.47
C GLY A 252 -25.98 7.15 -20.47
N THR A 253 -26.53 8.36 -20.46
CA THR A 253 -27.72 8.69 -19.67
C THR A 253 -28.95 7.95 -20.23
N LEU A 254 -29.10 7.89 -21.54
CA LEU A 254 -30.17 7.13 -22.19
C LEU A 254 -30.03 5.62 -21.86
N LEU A 255 -28.83 5.05 -21.95
CA LEU A 255 -28.60 3.66 -21.56
C LEU A 255 -28.98 3.41 -20.10
N LEU A 256 -28.55 4.28 -19.17
CA LEU A 256 -28.86 4.15 -17.73
C LEU A 256 -30.38 4.28 -17.45
N GLN A 257 -31.10 5.11 -18.20
CA GLN A 257 -32.54 5.22 -18.11
C GLN A 257 -33.24 3.99 -18.66
N ALA A 258 -32.78 3.48 -19.82
CA ALA A 258 -33.33 2.27 -20.43
C ALA A 258 -33.17 1.04 -19.54
N VAL A 259 -31.99 0.84 -18.95
CA VAL A 259 -31.71 -0.26 -17.97
C VAL A 259 -32.61 -0.18 -16.74
N ARG A 260 -33.09 1.00 -16.38
CA ARG A 260 -34.00 1.18 -15.24
C ARG A 260 -35.47 1.07 -15.60
N SER A 261 -35.81 1.04 -16.89
CA SER A 261 -37.20 0.90 -17.33
C SER A 261 -37.80 -0.45 -16.88
N PRO A 262 -39.14 -0.54 -16.71
CA PRO A 262 -39.80 -1.79 -16.39
C PRO A 262 -39.63 -2.88 -17.46
N GLN A 263 -39.34 -2.51 -18.71
CA GLN A 263 -39.17 -3.38 -19.87
C GLN A 263 -37.74 -3.97 -19.95
N ALA A 264 -36.80 -3.45 -19.19
CA ALA A 264 -35.43 -3.96 -19.18
C ALA A 264 -35.32 -5.25 -18.36
N PRO A 265 -34.51 -6.22 -18.81
CA PRO A 265 -34.15 -7.37 -18.01
C PRO A 265 -33.58 -6.94 -16.64
N PRO A 266 -34.12 -7.43 -15.52
CA PRO A 266 -33.77 -6.94 -14.17
C PRO A 266 -32.31 -7.13 -13.83
N GLU A 267 -31.65 -8.17 -14.36
CA GLU A 267 -30.24 -8.49 -14.16
C GLU A 267 -29.29 -7.41 -14.67
N LEU A 268 -29.68 -6.62 -15.66
CA LEU A 268 -28.83 -5.55 -16.22
C LEU A 268 -28.44 -4.51 -15.19
N ARG A 269 -29.29 -4.27 -14.18
CA ARG A 269 -29.04 -3.28 -13.12
C ARG A 269 -27.91 -3.69 -12.20
N ALA A 270 -27.65 -5.01 -12.07
CA ALA A 270 -26.61 -5.57 -11.21
C ALA A 270 -25.27 -5.78 -11.95
N LEU A 271 -25.21 -5.52 -13.26
CA LEU A 271 -23.98 -5.69 -14.04
C LEU A 271 -22.88 -4.74 -13.54
N PRO A 272 -21.67 -5.25 -13.24
CA PRO A 272 -20.57 -4.43 -12.73
C PRO A 272 -20.22 -3.23 -13.62
N ALA A 273 -20.25 -3.41 -14.95
CA ALA A 273 -19.96 -2.29 -15.88
C ALA A 273 -21.08 -1.23 -15.90
N VAL A 274 -22.34 -1.63 -15.72
CA VAL A 274 -23.48 -0.69 -15.61
C VAL A 274 -23.39 0.11 -14.31
N GLU A 275 -23.05 -0.52 -13.19
CA GLU A 275 -22.85 0.18 -11.92
C GLU A 275 -21.62 1.10 -11.99
N PHE A 276 -20.54 0.66 -12.63
CA PHE A 276 -19.37 1.51 -12.86
C PHE A 276 -19.71 2.71 -13.75
N LEU A 277 -20.49 2.51 -14.82
CA LEU A 277 -21.02 3.57 -15.67
C LEU A 277 -21.83 4.59 -14.84
N ARG A 278 -22.77 4.13 -14.02
CA ARG A 278 -23.60 4.98 -13.17
C ARG A 278 -22.75 5.85 -12.24
N ARG A 279 -21.75 5.27 -11.57
CA ARG A 279 -20.83 6.00 -10.69
C ARG A 279 -19.97 7.01 -11.45
N THR A 280 -19.52 6.64 -12.64
CA THR A 280 -18.73 7.52 -13.50
C THR A 280 -19.57 8.72 -13.97
N TRP A 281 -20.84 8.48 -14.36
CA TRP A 281 -21.73 9.55 -14.82
C TRP A 281 -21.98 10.60 -13.74
N VAL A 282 -22.25 10.19 -12.51
CA VAL A 282 -22.38 11.12 -11.38
C VAL A 282 -21.11 11.99 -11.20
N GLN A 283 -19.94 11.43 -11.44
CA GLN A 283 -18.67 12.14 -11.28
C GLN A 283 -18.33 13.06 -12.45
N GLN A 284 -18.70 12.68 -13.67
CA GLN A 284 -18.22 13.33 -14.88
C GLN A 284 -19.26 14.27 -15.54
N PHE A 285 -20.54 14.10 -15.25
CA PHE A 285 -21.61 14.83 -15.89
C PHE A 285 -22.53 15.54 -14.89
N HIS A 286 -23.28 16.51 -15.38
CA HIS A 286 -24.33 17.23 -14.66
C HIS A 286 -25.39 17.72 -15.66
N GLN A 287 -26.56 18.08 -15.16
CA GLN A 287 -27.62 18.65 -16.00
C GLN A 287 -27.58 20.18 -15.95
N VAL A 288 -27.69 20.79 -17.10
CA VAL A 288 -27.85 22.25 -17.29
C VAL A 288 -28.96 22.46 -18.30
N ASP A 289 -29.99 23.17 -17.92
CA ASP A 289 -31.17 23.46 -18.78
C ASP A 289 -31.76 22.21 -19.46
N GLY A 290 -31.84 21.12 -18.72
CA GLY A 290 -32.36 19.84 -19.21
C GLY A 290 -31.37 19.01 -20.06
N ALA A 291 -30.22 19.55 -20.43
CA ALA A 291 -29.19 18.86 -21.21
C ALA A 291 -28.09 18.28 -20.29
N VAL A 292 -27.54 17.10 -20.65
CA VAL A 292 -26.39 16.51 -20.01
C VAL A 292 -25.12 17.20 -20.50
N ARG A 293 -24.32 17.69 -19.56
CA ARG A 293 -23.09 18.40 -19.86
C ARG A 293 -21.89 17.74 -19.14
N TRP A 294 -20.78 17.69 -19.82
CA TRP A 294 -19.51 17.22 -19.26
C TRP A 294 -18.95 18.26 -18.29
N ARG A 295 -18.66 17.85 -17.04
CA ARG A 295 -18.12 18.77 -16.02
C ARG A 295 -16.79 19.35 -16.46
N GLU A 296 -16.49 20.56 -16.04
CA GLU A 296 -15.14 21.10 -16.17
C GLU A 296 -14.15 20.31 -15.28
N PRO A 297 -12.86 20.20 -15.66
CA PRO A 297 -11.84 19.46 -14.89
C PRO A 297 -11.78 19.85 -13.40
N LYS A 298 -11.92 21.16 -13.10
CA LYS A 298 -11.90 21.68 -11.73
C LYS A 298 -13.10 21.24 -10.87
N ASN A 299 -14.20 20.86 -11.51
CA ASN A 299 -15.45 20.45 -10.86
C ASN A 299 -15.59 18.91 -10.76
N THR A 300 -14.49 18.17 -10.96
CA THR A 300 -14.47 16.72 -10.75
C THR A 300 -14.14 16.38 -9.29
N PRO A 301 -14.55 15.18 -8.78
CA PRO A 301 -14.29 14.78 -7.40
C PRO A 301 -12.80 14.74 -7.03
N PRO A 302 -12.49 14.80 -5.73
CA PRO A 302 -11.11 14.59 -5.24
C PRO A 302 -10.50 13.26 -5.71
N GLY A 303 -9.17 13.21 -5.81
CA GLY A 303 -8.43 12.05 -6.31
C GLY A 303 -8.76 10.74 -5.61
N LEU A 304 -9.04 10.78 -4.30
CA LEU A 304 -9.36 9.60 -3.48
C LEU A 304 -10.59 8.81 -3.98
N ILE A 305 -11.62 9.51 -4.46
CA ILE A 305 -12.86 8.89 -4.94
C ILE A 305 -13.02 8.92 -6.46
N ARG A 306 -12.14 9.65 -7.17
CA ARG A 306 -12.21 9.81 -8.62
C ARG A 306 -11.87 8.51 -9.33
N LEU A 307 -12.81 8.03 -10.15
CA LEU A 307 -12.61 6.87 -11.02
C LEU A 307 -11.75 7.23 -12.23
N ARG A 308 -10.98 6.27 -12.77
CA ARG A 308 -10.01 6.49 -13.85
C ARG A 308 -10.11 5.53 -15.01
N THR A 309 -10.54 4.30 -14.77
CA THR A 309 -10.65 3.27 -15.80
C THR A 309 -11.69 2.23 -15.40
N PRO A 310 -12.54 1.75 -16.33
CA PRO A 310 -13.48 0.67 -16.04
C PRO A 310 -12.77 -0.68 -15.86
N HIS A 311 -11.54 -0.81 -16.37
CA HIS A 311 -10.79 -2.06 -16.35
C HIS A 311 -10.06 -2.32 -15.03
N GLU A 312 -9.91 -1.29 -14.19
CA GLU A 312 -9.30 -1.37 -12.86
C GLU A 312 -9.96 -0.34 -11.93
N PRO A 313 -11.19 -0.65 -11.45
CA PRO A 313 -12.03 0.30 -10.70
C PRO A 313 -11.42 0.81 -9.41
N GLU A 314 -10.42 0.12 -8.85
CA GLU A 314 -9.75 0.49 -7.60
C GLU A 314 -8.55 1.43 -7.82
N ALA A 315 -8.00 1.50 -9.03
CA ALA A 315 -6.92 2.42 -9.36
C ALA A 315 -7.36 3.88 -9.16
N ARG A 316 -6.51 4.70 -8.53
CA ARG A 316 -6.77 6.10 -8.23
C ARG A 316 -5.63 6.97 -8.74
N THR A 317 -5.92 8.27 -8.89
CA THR A 317 -4.88 9.25 -9.25
C THR A 317 -4.14 9.71 -8.00
N GLY A 318 -2.84 9.48 -7.97
CA GLY A 318 -1.91 10.09 -7.03
C GLY A 318 -1.15 11.23 -7.68
N ALA A 319 -0.65 12.15 -6.87
CA ALA A 319 0.25 13.22 -7.31
C ALA A 319 1.34 13.43 -6.26
N LYS A 320 2.59 13.59 -6.71
CA LYS A 320 3.72 13.98 -5.85
C LYS A 320 4.58 14.99 -6.61
N ARG A 321 4.55 16.25 -6.19
CA ARG A 321 5.13 17.39 -6.94
C ARG A 321 4.55 17.45 -8.36
N ASP A 322 5.38 17.37 -9.40
CA ASP A 322 4.97 17.43 -10.81
C ASP A 322 4.62 16.06 -11.41
N LEU A 323 4.76 14.98 -10.64
CA LEU A 323 4.44 13.62 -11.07
C LEU A 323 3.00 13.25 -10.71
N GLY A 324 2.16 13.04 -11.72
CA GLY A 324 0.85 12.40 -11.58
C GLY A 324 0.91 10.96 -12.07
N TRP A 325 0.21 10.04 -11.40
CA TRP A 325 0.08 8.65 -11.84
C TRP A 325 -1.30 8.10 -11.52
N SER A 326 -1.70 7.04 -12.25
CA SER A 326 -2.89 6.25 -11.92
C SER A 326 -2.47 4.89 -11.38
N GLY A 327 -2.98 4.51 -10.21
CA GLY A 327 -2.67 3.23 -9.59
C GLY A 327 -2.66 3.27 -8.08
N TYR A 328 -1.53 2.89 -7.49
CA TYR A 328 -1.36 2.59 -6.08
C TYR A 328 -0.11 3.28 -5.51
N LYS A 329 0.11 3.05 -4.22
CA LYS A 329 1.31 3.40 -3.49
C LYS A 329 1.75 2.18 -2.69
N VAL A 330 3.05 1.95 -2.60
CA VAL A 330 3.62 0.91 -1.74
C VAL A 330 4.56 1.54 -0.73
N HIS A 331 4.37 1.16 0.54
CA HIS A 331 5.19 1.53 1.68
C HIS A 331 6.05 0.33 2.05
N LEU A 332 7.35 0.54 2.23
CA LEU A 332 8.31 -0.48 2.63
C LEU A 332 8.95 -0.08 3.96
N SER A 333 8.88 -0.97 4.94
CA SER A 333 9.66 -0.87 6.19
C SER A 333 10.80 -1.85 6.15
N GLU A 334 11.99 -1.44 6.59
CA GLU A 334 13.16 -2.31 6.67
C GLU A 334 13.98 -2.06 7.93
N THR A 335 14.69 -3.08 8.40
CA THR A 335 15.73 -2.92 9.43
C THR A 335 16.89 -2.10 8.90
N CYS A 336 17.63 -1.42 9.79
CA CYS A 336 18.76 -0.57 9.36
C CYS A 336 19.96 -0.60 10.29
N GLU A 337 20.13 -1.68 11.04
CA GLU A 337 21.32 -1.89 11.88
C GLU A 337 22.52 -2.34 11.04
N PRO A 338 23.73 -1.83 11.32
CA PRO A 338 24.91 -2.11 10.49
C PRO A 338 25.42 -3.56 10.59
N ASP A 339 25.06 -4.27 11.65
CA ASP A 339 25.50 -5.63 11.97
C ASP A 339 24.50 -6.72 11.56
N SER A 340 23.55 -6.39 10.71
CA SER A 340 22.53 -7.32 10.23
C SER A 340 22.13 -7.01 8.78
N PRO A 341 21.58 -7.98 8.02
CA PRO A 341 21.01 -7.67 6.73
C PRO A 341 19.83 -6.70 6.90
N HIS A 342 19.74 -5.73 6.00
CA HIS A 342 18.61 -4.80 6.02
C HIS A 342 17.39 -5.47 5.37
N LEU A 343 16.65 -6.28 6.15
CA LEU A 343 15.49 -7.01 5.63
C LEU A 343 14.24 -6.15 5.63
N ILE A 344 13.41 -6.31 4.61
CA ILE A 344 12.06 -5.75 4.57
C ILE A 344 11.23 -6.45 5.65
N THR A 345 10.70 -5.68 6.59
CA THR A 345 9.92 -6.18 7.72
C THR A 345 8.42 -5.98 7.54
N HIS A 346 8.03 -5.01 6.69
CA HIS A 346 6.63 -4.77 6.36
C HIS A 346 6.47 -4.18 4.95
N ILE A 347 5.37 -4.55 4.31
CA ILE A 347 4.93 -4.00 3.04
C ILE A 347 3.46 -3.67 3.15
N HIS A 348 3.10 -2.42 2.86
CA HIS A 348 1.73 -1.95 2.84
C HIS A 348 1.39 -1.33 1.48
N THR A 349 0.29 -1.74 0.88
CA THR A 349 -0.15 -1.24 -0.43
C THR A 349 -1.47 -0.52 -0.30
N THR A 350 -1.52 0.72 -0.76
CA THR A 350 -2.71 1.59 -0.69
C THR A 350 -3.11 2.11 -2.06
N PRO A 351 -4.36 2.56 -2.24
CA PRO A 351 -4.70 3.45 -3.35
C PRO A 351 -3.80 4.69 -3.38
N ALA A 352 -3.44 5.15 -4.58
CA ALA A 352 -2.44 6.21 -4.77
C ALA A 352 -2.64 7.50 -3.95
N PRO A 353 -3.86 8.02 -3.70
CA PRO A 353 -4.05 9.28 -2.98
C PRO A 353 -4.10 9.13 -1.44
N VAL A 354 -3.95 7.93 -0.89
CA VAL A 354 -3.88 7.75 0.57
C VAL A 354 -2.64 8.42 1.11
N ASN A 355 -2.79 9.25 2.14
CA ASN A 355 -1.68 9.95 2.78
C ASN A 355 -0.77 8.98 3.54
N ASP A 356 0.51 9.32 3.65
CA ASP A 356 1.50 8.45 4.30
C ASP A 356 1.29 8.37 5.81
N ASP A 357 0.81 9.44 6.46
CA ASP A 357 0.43 9.48 7.88
C ASP A 357 -0.73 8.52 8.22
N ALA A 358 -1.66 8.34 7.29
CA ALA A 358 -2.84 7.50 7.50
C ALA A 358 -2.54 5.99 7.60
N VAL A 359 -1.35 5.54 7.21
CA VAL A 359 -0.98 4.11 7.21
C VAL A 359 0.00 3.73 8.31
N LEU A 360 0.48 4.70 9.09
CA LEU A 360 1.54 4.45 10.07
C LEU A 360 1.08 3.51 11.19
N GLU A 361 -0.15 3.67 11.64
CA GLU A 361 -0.75 2.80 12.67
C GLU A 361 -0.91 1.35 12.17
N ASP A 362 -1.36 1.17 10.93
CA ASP A 362 -1.45 -0.16 10.30
C ASP A 362 -0.06 -0.82 10.22
N ILE A 363 0.97 -0.03 9.91
CA ILE A 363 2.36 -0.52 9.87
C ILE A 363 2.82 -0.96 11.25
N HIS A 364 2.59 -0.15 12.29
CA HIS A 364 2.99 -0.48 13.66
C HIS A 364 2.22 -1.69 14.20
N THR A 365 0.93 -1.75 13.98
CA THR A 365 0.09 -2.90 14.36
C THR A 365 0.60 -4.19 13.69
N ALA A 366 0.86 -4.14 12.39
CA ALA A 366 1.36 -5.29 11.66
C ALA A 366 2.77 -5.73 12.10
N LEU A 367 3.63 -4.80 12.51
CA LEU A 367 4.94 -5.11 13.09
C LEU A 367 4.81 -5.70 14.50
N ALA A 368 3.84 -5.23 15.29
CA ALA A 368 3.53 -5.79 16.61
C ALA A 368 3.06 -7.25 16.52
N GLU A 369 2.14 -7.53 15.61
CA GLU A 369 1.64 -8.90 15.35
C GLU A 369 2.76 -9.88 14.98
N ARG A 370 3.83 -9.40 14.33
CA ARG A 370 5.02 -10.20 13.99
C ARG A 370 6.07 -10.24 15.11
N GLY A 371 5.89 -9.51 16.19
CA GLY A 371 6.92 -9.33 17.22
C GLY A 371 8.17 -8.61 16.71
N LEU A 372 8.01 -7.70 15.73
CA LEU A 372 9.11 -6.98 15.08
C LEU A 372 9.03 -5.45 15.27
N LEU A 373 8.37 -4.99 16.35
CA LEU A 373 8.34 -3.56 16.66
C LEU A 373 9.76 -2.99 16.82
N PRO A 374 10.08 -1.84 16.23
CA PRO A 374 11.33 -1.14 16.47
C PRO A 374 11.27 -0.29 17.75
N ASP A 375 12.43 -0.05 18.37
CA ASP A 375 12.58 1.00 19.39
C ASP A 375 12.54 2.40 18.77
N GLU A 376 13.11 2.51 17.55
CA GLU A 376 13.12 3.73 16.74
C GLU A 376 12.59 3.47 15.33
N HIS A 377 11.66 4.31 14.90
CA HIS A 377 11.14 4.26 13.54
C HIS A 377 11.44 5.56 12.79
N LEU A 378 12.29 5.47 11.75
CA LEU A 378 12.71 6.61 10.92
C LEU A 378 11.79 6.73 9.71
N VAL A 379 11.12 7.88 9.57
CA VAL A 379 10.14 8.11 8.50
C VAL A 379 10.32 9.49 7.87
N ASP A 380 9.74 9.73 6.69
CA ASP A 380 9.76 11.07 6.12
C ASP A 380 8.68 11.99 6.73
N ALA A 381 8.69 13.27 6.34
CA ALA A 381 7.75 14.26 6.84
C ALA A 381 6.28 13.94 6.51
N GLY A 382 6.03 13.07 5.53
CA GLY A 382 4.68 12.66 5.13
C GLY A 382 4.00 11.74 6.14
N TYR A 383 4.78 11.07 7.00
CA TYR A 383 4.29 10.16 8.03
C TYR A 383 4.16 10.81 9.41
N VAL A 384 4.71 12.03 9.60
CA VAL A 384 4.89 12.61 10.94
C VAL A 384 3.97 13.78 11.17
N ASP A 385 3.14 13.66 12.19
CA ASP A 385 2.50 14.78 12.87
C ASP A 385 2.47 14.54 14.39
N ALA A 386 1.86 15.45 15.16
CA ALA A 386 1.80 15.34 16.61
C ALA A 386 1.04 14.10 17.09
N GLU A 387 -0.04 13.78 16.39
CA GLU A 387 -0.91 12.64 16.70
C GLU A 387 -0.15 11.34 16.49
N GLN A 388 0.57 11.21 15.36
CA GLN A 388 1.37 10.03 15.05
C GLN A 388 2.53 9.82 16.03
N ILE A 389 3.23 10.89 16.43
CA ILE A 389 4.29 10.79 17.45
C ILE A 389 3.70 10.34 18.79
N HIS A 390 2.54 10.89 19.16
CA HIS A 390 1.87 10.54 20.41
C HIS A 390 1.41 9.07 20.43
N HIS A 391 0.75 8.61 19.36
CA HIS A 391 0.25 7.24 19.25
C HIS A 391 1.39 6.23 19.19
N ALA A 392 2.41 6.45 18.37
CA ALA A 392 3.57 5.56 18.29
C ALA A 392 4.21 5.32 19.66
N ARG A 393 4.34 6.38 20.47
CA ARG A 393 4.92 6.28 21.81
C ARG A 393 3.99 5.63 22.82
N ARG A 394 2.70 6.02 22.82
CA ARG A 394 1.72 5.56 23.80
C ARG A 394 1.31 4.10 23.59
N ASP A 395 1.03 3.72 22.34
CA ASP A 395 0.39 2.45 21.99
C ASP A 395 1.41 1.36 21.65
N HIS A 396 2.57 1.75 21.12
CA HIS A 396 3.60 0.82 20.65
C HIS A 396 4.97 0.99 21.31
N SER A 397 5.15 1.98 22.19
CA SER A 397 6.44 2.33 22.80
C SER A 397 7.55 2.68 21.79
N ILE A 398 7.17 3.13 20.60
CA ILE A 398 8.09 3.48 19.51
C ILE A 398 8.48 4.97 19.60
N THR A 399 9.78 5.25 19.47
CA THR A 399 10.26 6.60 19.21
C THR A 399 10.19 6.88 17.72
N LEU A 400 9.19 7.66 17.29
CA LEU A 400 9.04 8.08 15.90
C LEU A 400 10.00 9.23 15.58
N VAL A 401 10.84 9.09 14.56
CA VAL A 401 11.86 10.06 14.16
C VAL A 401 11.63 10.48 12.72
N GLY A 402 11.23 11.72 12.53
CA GLY A 402 11.02 12.28 11.20
C GLY A 402 10.86 13.80 11.26
N PRO A 403 10.99 14.50 10.13
CA PRO A 403 10.91 15.95 10.11
C PRO A 403 9.51 16.43 10.44
N VAL A 404 9.37 17.17 11.51
CA VAL A 404 8.13 17.88 11.82
C VAL A 404 8.08 19.23 11.12
N GLY A 405 6.91 19.63 10.65
CA GLY A 405 6.72 20.91 10.00
C GLY A 405 7.15 22.07 10.90
N LYS A 406 7.89 23.04 10.31
CA LYS A 406 8.20 24.29 11.00
C LYS A 406 6.90 24.99 11.40
N ASN A 407 6.99 25.84 12.42
CA ASN A 407 5.85 26.62 12.90
C ASN A 407 5.55 27.77 11.91
N THR A 408 5.24 27.41 10.64
CA THR A 408 5.08 28.39 9.57
C THR A 408 3.68 29.01 9.56
N ASN A 409 3.64 30.28 9.92
CA ASN A 409 2.57 31.16 9.48
C ASN A 409 2.92 31.68 8.05
N ARG A 410 1.94 31.95 7.17
CA ARG A 410 2.18 32.57 5.85
C ARG A 410 3.06 33.81 5.92
N GLN A 411 3.04 34.49 7.04
CA GLN A 411 3.81 35.71 7.35
C GLN A 411 5.28 35.40 7.70
N GLN A 412 5.64 34.20 8.14
CA GLN A 412 7.02 33.81 8.44
C GLN A 412 7.88 33.54 7.19
N ALA A 413 7.25 33.28 6.06
CA ALA A 413 7.96 33.09 4.80
C ALA A 413 8.67 34.39 4.32
N THR A 414 8.35 35.54 4.91
CA THR A 414 8.79 36.86 4.49
C THR A 414 9.65 37.62 5.52
N GLY A 415 9.96 37.03 6.71
CA GLY A 415 10.78 37.69 7.72
C GLY A 415 10.60 37.19 9.16
N ASP A 416 11.15 37.90 10.15
CA ASP A 416 11.16 37.58 11.59
C ASP A 416 9.79 37.73 12.28
N PHE A 417 8.78 37.04 11.79
CA PHE A 417 7.45 37.03 12.41
C PHE A 417 7.41 36.10 13.63
N PHE A 418 6.77 36.56 14.71
CA PHE A 418 6.58 35.80 15.94
C PHE A 418 5.67 34.60 15.68
N ASP A 419 6.19 33.42 15.90
CA ASP A 419 5.44 32.19 15.95
C ASP A 419 4.86 31.92 17.36
N SER A 420 4.20 30.76 17.54
CA SER A 420 3.60 30.40 18.83
C SER A 420 4.60 30.20 19.96
N THR A 421 5.89 29.99 19.66
CA THR A 421 6.95 29.79 20.68
C THR A 421 7.34 31.09 21.39
N ARG A 422 7.03 32.24 20.79
CA ARG A 422 7.27 33.55 21.39
C ARG A 422 6.19 33.96 22.39
N PHE A 423 5.13 33.16 22.52
CA PHE A 423 4.01 33.36 23.43
C PHE A 423 4.12 32.40 24.61
N THR A 424 3.92 32.87 25.83
CA THR A 424 3.80 32.00 27.01
C THR A 424 2.38 31.44 27.05
N ILE A 425 2.24 30.14 26.99
CA ILE A 425 0.94 29.47 26.98
C ILE A 425 0.68 28.86 28.36
N ASP A 426 -0.35 29.35 29.04
CA ASP A 426 -0.85 28.79 30.29
C ASP A 426 -2.10 27.96 30.02
N TRP A 427 -1.93 26.66 30.01
CA TRP A 427 -3.00 25.70 29.71
C TRP A 427 -4.00 25.58 30.87
N ASP A 428 -3.54 25.75 32.10
CA ASP A 428 -4.36 25.57 33.30
C ASP A 428 -5.26 26.80 33.52
N GLN A 429 -4.71 28.01 33.32
CA GLN A 429 -5.47 29.25 33.34
C GLN A 429 -6.23 29.51 32.01
N ARG A 430 -6.03 28.69 30.98
CA ARG A 430 -6.62 28.84 29.63
C ARG A 430 -6.36 30.24 29.05
N GLN A 431 -5.11 30.69 29.10
CA GLN A 431 -4.69 31.99 28.60
C GLN A 431 -3.29 31.95 27.98
N ALA A 432 -2.97 32.95 27.21
CA ALA A 432 -1.64 33.13 26.65
C ALA A 432 -1.17 34.59 26.86
N VAL A 433 0.13 34.75 27.09
CA VAL A 433 0.78 36.07 27.19
C VAL A 433 1.64 36.31 25.95
N CYS A 434 1.46 37.45 25.28
CA CYS A 434 2.23 37.80 24.09
C CYS A 434 3.59 38.41 24.46
N PRO A 435 4.55 38.51 23.48
CA PRO A 435 5.85 39.15 23.73
C PRO A 435 5.78 40.59 24.24
N GLY A 436 4.67 41.29 23.99
CA GLY A 436 4.42 42.64 24.54
C GLY A 436 3.77 42.64 25.93
N GLY A 437 3.72 41.51 26.63
CA GLY A 437 3.21 41.40 28.01
C GLY A 437 1.68 41.36 28.14
N HIS A 438 0.93 41.35 27.05
CA HIS A 438 -0.56 41.34 27.12
C HIS A 438 -1.11 39.93 27.15
N THR A 439 -2.14 39.72 28.00
CA THR A 439 -2.88 38.46 28.12
C THR A 439 -3.95 38.38 27.04
N SER A 440 -4.18 37.16 26.56
CA SER A 440 -5.26 36.84 25.63
C SER A 440 -6.65 37.10 26.22
N VAL A 441 -7.58 37.55 25.41
CA VAL A 441 -8.98 37.84 25.81
C VAL A 441 -9.94 36.73 25.48
N GLN A 442 -9.53 35.76 24.70
CA GLN A 442 -10.35 34.62 24.34
C GLN A 442 -9.49 33.36 24.25
N TRP A 443 -10.04 32.28 24.80
CA TRP A 443 -9.55 30.92 24.67
C TRP A 443 -10.72 30.01 24.37
N ARG A 444 -10.69 29.34 23.21
CA ARG A 444 -11.82 28.51 22.75
C ARG A 444 -11.34 27.26 22.06
N ASP A 445 -11.86 26.12 22.52
CA ASP A 445 -11.68 24.85 21.82
C ASP A 445 -12.55 24.83 20.55
N ALA A 446 -11.99 24.36 19.44
CA ALA A 446 -12.58 24.39 18.12
C ALA A 446 -12.08 23.22 17.28
N ARG A 447 -12.60 23.11 16.06
CA ARG A 447 -12.04 22.23 15.04
C ARG A 447 -11.47 23.05 13.88
N SER A 448 -10.39 22.57 13.31
CA SER A 448 -9.85 23.12 12.06
C SER A 448 -10.82 22.84 10.89
N HIS A 449 -10.58 23.42 9.73
CA HIS A 449 -11.34 23.10 8.51
C HIS A 449 -11.20 21.62 8.07
N ARG A 450 -10.17 20.93 8.56
CA ARG A 450 -9.95 19.48 8.34
C ARG A 450 -10.53 18.59 9.46
N GLY A 451 -11.28 19.19 10.41
CA GLY A 451 -11.88 18.46 11.52
C GLY A 451 -10.96 18.21 12.73
N THR A 452 -9.67 18.53 12.64
CA THR A 452 -8.69 18.32 13.72
C THR A 452 -9.00 19.20 14.93
N PRO A 453 -8.95 18.70 16.18
CA PRO A 453 -9.10 19.51 17.38
C PRO A 453 -8.01 20.60 17.45
N VAL A 454 -8.42 21.82 17.77
CA VAL A 454 -7.52 22.95 17.95
C VAL A 454 -8.05 23.89 19.04
N THR A 455 -7.16 24.62 19.68
CA THR A 455 -7.50 25.71 20.59
C THR A 455 -7.20 27.04 19.88
N ARG A 456 -8.21 27.89 19.78
CA ARG A 456 -8.07 29.26 19.24
C ARG A 456 -7.92 30.24 20.38
N VAL A 457 -6.82 31.00 20.33
CA VAL A 457 -6.47 32.04 21.31
C VAL A 457 -6.44 33.38 20.60
N ARG A 458 -7.15 34.37 21.13
CA ARG A 458 -7.26 35.72 20.54
C ARG A 458 -6.77 36.79 21.51
N PHE A 459 -6.01 37.74 21.00
CA PHE A 459 -5.59 38.96 21.70
C PHE A 459 -6.46 40.13 21.28
N ALA A 460 -6.68 41.08 22.21
CA ALA A 460 -7.55 42.22 21.94
C ALA A 460 -6.90 43.21 20.95
N GLU A 461 -7.71 43.73 20.04
CA GLU A 461 -7.31 44.75 19.07
C GLU A 461 -6.74 46.00 19.74
N ARG A 462 -7.34 46.44 20.84
CA ARG A 462 -6.89 47.60 21.63
C ARG A 462 -5.45 47.48 22.15
N HIS A 463 -4.96 46.25 22.35
CA HIS A 463 -3.57 46.00 22.76
C HIS A 463 -2.66 45.81 21.54
N CYS A 464 -3.16 45.21 20.47
CA CYS A 464 -2.39 44.92 19.27
C CYS A 464 -2.25 46.15 18.34
N GLY A 465 -3.23 47.07 18.35
CA GLY A 465 -3.23 48.27 17.51
C GLY A 465 -2.01 49.19 17.77
N PRO A 466 -1.81 49.65 18.97
CA PRO A 466 -0.69 50.54 19.33
C PRO A 466 0.62 49.82 19.63
N CYS A 467 0.69 48.48 19.50
CA CYS A 467 1.83 47.67 19.89
C CYS A 467 3.03 47.89 18.95
N GLU A 468 4.18 48.30 19.49
CA GLU A 468 5.42 48.47 18.73
C GLU A 468 5.91 47.19 18.05
N LEU A 469 5.60 46.02 18.64
CA LEU A 469 5.95 44.70 18.09
C LEU A 469 4.97 44.22 17.01
N ARG A 470 3.91 44.99 16.71
CA ARG A 470 2.87 44.58 15.74
C ARG A 470 3.45 44.22 14.37
N PRO A 471 4.42 44.96 13.77
CA PRO A 471 4.96 44.60 12.46
C PRO A 471 5.56 43.20 12.39
N SER A 472 6.18 42.73 13.51
CA SER A 472 6.72 41.37 13.63
C SER A 472 5.72 40.34 14.20
N CYS A 473 4.50 40.77 14.55
CA CYS A 473 3.52 39.90 15.24
C CYS A 473 2.30 39.56 14.39
N THR A 474 1.62 40.57 13.81
CA THR A 474 0.37 40.32 13.08
C THR A 474 0.02 41.43 12.10
N ASN A 475 -0.45 41.04 10.91
CA ASN A 475 -1.04 41.97 9.94
C ASN A 475 -2.58 42.05 10.07
N ALA A 476 -3.17 41.28 11.00
CA ALA A 476 -4.64 41.26 11.16
C ALA A 476 -5.09 42.56 11.86
N GLU A 477 -6.12 43.20 11.34
CA GLU A 477 -6.74 44.40 11.92
C GLU A 477 -7.33 44.11 13.29
N THR A 478 -7.93 42.94 13.47
CA THR A 478 -8.67 42.49 14.66
C THR A 478 -7.78 41.96 15.80
N GLY A 479 -6.44 42.13 15.70
CA GLY A 479 -5.48 41.61 16.66
C GLY A 479 -4.97 40.20 16.35
N ARG A 480 -3.97 39.76 17.15
CA ARG A 480 -3.30 38.46 16.96
C ARG A 480 -4.21 37.30 17.31
N ASN A 481 -4.27 36.30 16.44
CA ASN A 481 -4.88 35.01 16.71
C ASN A 481 -3.82 33.91 16.66
N LEU A 482 -3.84 32.99 17.65
CA LEU A 482 -3.08 31.76 17.63
C LEU A 482 -4.04 30.58 17.42
N THR A 483 -3.58 29.61 16.69
CA THR A 483 -4.24 28.29 16.60
C THR A 483 -3.25 27.26 17.13
N LEU A 484 -3.57 26.69 18.29
CA LEU A 484 -2.73 25.72 18.97
C LEU A 484 -3.33 24.33 18.78
N ARG A 485 -2.50 23.29 18.77
CA ARG A 485 -2.94 21.92 18.96
C ARG A 485 -3.36 21.72 20.42
N PRO A 486 -4.08 20.65 20.79
CA PRO A 486 -4.28 20.26 22.18
C PRO A 486 -2.95 20.22 22.95
N LYS A 487 -2.98 20.42 24.28
CA LYS A 487 -1.77 20.56 25.13
C LYS A 487 -0.71 19.51 24.81
N THR A 488 -1.07 18.23 24.93
CA THR A 488 -0.15 17.10 24.72
C THR A 488 0.50 17.13 23.32
N GLU A 489 -0.31 17.33 22.27
CA GLU A 489 0.19 17.40 20.90
C GLU A 489 1.07 18.63 20.67
N HIS A 490 0.71 19.78 21.30
CA HIS A 490 1.49 21.00 21.22
C HIS A 490 2.87 20.82 21.84
N GLU A 491 2.95 20.27 23.05
CA GLU A 491 4.20 20.01 23.76
C GLU A 491 5.10 19.02 23.00
N ILE A 492 4.52 17.92 22.48
CA ILE A 492 5.24 16.96 21.63
C ILE A 492 5.85 17.63 20.41
N LEU A 493 5.08 18.49 19.71
CA LEU A 493 5.60 19.20 18.53
C LEU A 493 6.72 20.18 18.88
N GLN A 494 6.61 20.89 20.00
CA GLN A 494 7.67 21.81 20.41
C GLN A 494 8.95 21.04 20.76
N GLN A 495 8.83 19.94 21.50
CA GLN A 495 9.96 19.07 21.81
C GLN A 495 10.60 18.53 20.52
N ALA A 496 9.81 17.97 19.61
CA ALA A 496 10.32 17.41 18.35
C ALA A 496 11.04 18.46 17.48
N ARG A 497 10.54 19.71 17.45
CA ARG A 497 11.20 20.83 16.74
C ARG A 497 12.54 21.20 17.37
N THR A 498 12.60 21.27 18.69
CA THR A 498 13.85 21.55 19.43
C THR A 498 14.88 20.46 19.18
N GLU A 499 14.47 19.20 19.24
CA GLU A 499 15.35 18.07 18.95
C GLU A 499 15.85 18.09 17.49
N GLN A 500 14.98 18.40 16.53
CA GLN A 500 15.29 18.42 15.10
C GLN A 500 16.41 19.39 14.72
N ASP A 501 16.61 20.47 15.49
CA ASP A 501 17.65 21.45 15.24
C ASP A 501 19.04 20.99 15.74
N THR A 502 19.13 19.86 16.45
CA THR A 502 20.39 19.31 16.99
C THR A 502 21.17 18.47 15.97
N ASP A 503 22.51 18.50 16.07
CA ASP A 503 23.37 17.61 15.27
C ASP A 503 23.16 16.13 15.61
N HIS A 504 22.78 15.82 16.84
CA HIS A 504 22.44 14.46 17.26
C HIS A 504 21.25 13.94 16.44
N TRP A 505 20.18 14.70 16.35
CA TRP A 505 19.00 14.33 15.57
C TRP A 505 19.35 14.18 14.07
N ARG A 506 20.16 15.09 13.50
CA ARG A 506 20.56 15.02 12.08
C ARG A 506 21.32 13.74 11.75
N ARG A 507 22.27 13.35 12.62
CA ARG A 507 23.00 12.06 12.47
C ARG A 507 22.06 10.87 12.56
N ARG A 508 21.17 10.86 13.55
CA ARG A 508 20.18 9.82 13.78
C ARG A 508 19.22 9.67 12.59
N TYR A 509 18.65 10.77 12.15
CA TYR A 509 17.74 10.81 10.99
C TYR A 509 18.44 10.46 9.67
N GLY A 510 19.72 10.73 9.55
CA GLY A 510 20.53 10.41 8.35
C GLY A 510 20.48 8.93 7.96
N HIS A 511 20.26 8.02 8.92
CA HIS A 511 20.07 6.59 8.63
C HIS A 511 18.82 6.29 7.78
N ARG A 512 17.84 7.19 7.77
CA ARG A 512 16.64 7.06 6.94
C ARG A 512 16.97 7.00 5.44
N ALA A 513 17.98 7.73 4.98
CA ALA A 513 18.32 7.80 3.56
C ALA A 513 18.53 6.43 2.90
N GLY A 514 18.90 5.41 3.67
CA GLY A 514 19.11 4.06 3.14
C GLY A 514 17.84 3.39 2.60
N VAL A 515 16.63 3.76 3.05
CA VAL A 515 15.39 3.18 2.51
C VAL A 515 15.18 3.52 1.02
N GLU A 516 15.74 4.64 0.55
CA GLU A 516 15.74 5.00 -0.87
C GLU A 516 16.51 3.95 -1.70
N GLY A 517 17.57 3.36 -1.11
CA GLY A 517 18.29 2.24 -1.70
C GLY A 517 17.42 0.97 -1.81
N ALA A 518 16.60 0.68 -0.80
CA ALA A 518 15.65 -0.43 -0.82
C ALA A 518 14.58 -0.25 -1.91
N ILE A 519 14.01 0.94 -1.98
CA ILE A 519 13.04 1.30 -3.04
C ILE A 519 13.71 1.21 -4.41
N SER A 520 14.92 1.76 -4.56
CA SER A 520 15.67 1.69 -5.83
C SER A 520 15.94 0.25 -6.26
N GLN A 521 16.37 -0.62 -5.33
CA GLN A 521 16.53 -2.06 -5.59
C GLN A 521 15.21 -2.69 -6.03
N GLY A 522 14.11 -2.43 -5.29
CA GLY A 522 12.79 -2.93 -5.63
C GLY A 522 12.32 -2.50 -7.03
N VAL A 523 12.60 -1.25 -7.40
CA VAL A 523 12.22 -0.70 -8.71
C VAL A 523 13.06 -1.27 -9.84
N GLN A 524 14.37 -1.32 -9.68
CA GLN A 524 15.30 -1.69 -10.76
C GLN A 524 15.38 -3.21 -10.98
N ALA A 525 15.42 -3.99 -9.90
CA ALA A 525 15.60 -5.43 -9.97
C ALA A 525 14.28 -6.23 -9.92
N PHE A 526 13.24 -5.69 -9.27
CA PHE A 526 12.02 -6.45 -8.97
C PHE A 526 10.74 -5.83 -9.54
N GLY A 527 10.82 -4.76 -10.33
CA GLY A 527 9.68 -4.13 -10.99
C GLY A 527 8.63 -3.54 -10.04
N LEU A 528 9.01 -3.11 -8.83
CA LEU A 528 8.13 -2.68 -7.75
C LEU A 528 7.11 -1.59 -8.16
N ARG A 529 7.45 -0.70 -9.11
CA ARG A 529 6.58 0.41 -9.54
C ARG A 529 5.56 0.04 -10.62
N ARG A 530 5.49 -1.21 -11.05
CA ARG A 530 4.54 -1.64 -12.08
C ARG A 530 3.71 -2.80 -11.57
N SER A 531 2.40 -2.63 -11.47
CA SER A 531 1.53 -3.77 -11.21
C SER A 531 1.49 -4.68 -12.44
N ARG A 532 1.64 -5.99 -12.22
CA ARG A 532 1.45 -7.04 -13.23
C ARG A 532 -0.01 -7.47 -13.33
N TYR A 533 -0.80 -7.16 -12.30
CA TYR A 533 -2.16 -7.66 -12.12
C TYR A 533 -3.12 -6.49 -11.91
N ARG A 534 -4.37 -6.68 -12.28
CA ARG A 534 -5.44 -5.70 -12.07
C ARG A 534 -6.03 -5.85 -10.66
N GLY A 535 -6.28 -4.72 -10.01
CA GLY A 535 -6.91 -4.63 -8.70
C GLY A 535 -5.94 -4.58 -7.52
N LEU A 536 -6.42 -4.00 -6.42
CA LEU A 536 -5.62 -3.74 -5.22
C LEU A 536 -5.15 -5.05 -4.55
N ALA A 537 -6.04 -6.04 -4.40
CA ALA A 537 -5.71 -7.32 -3.76
C ALA A 537 -4.56 -8.05 -4.47
N LYS A 538 -4.62 -8.16 -5.81
CA LYS A 538 -3.57 -8.80 -6.59
C LYS A 538 -2.28 -7.96 -6.64
N THR A 539 -2.37 -6.64 -6.60
CA THR A 539 -1.20 -5.74 -6.49
C THR A 539 -0.55 -5.88 -5.11
N ARG A 540 -1.35 -5.99 -4.04
CA ARG A 540 -0.86 -6.26 -2.68
C ARG A 540 -0.12 -7.61 -2.61
N LEU A 541 -0.72 -8.66 -3.14
CA LEU A 541 -0.10 -9.98 -3.27
C LEU A 541 1.24 -9.92 -4.01
N GLN A 542 1.28 -9.23 -5.15
CA GLN A 542 2.53 -8.99 -5.90
C GLN A 542 3.60 -8.36 -5.02
N HIS A 543 3.26 -7.35 -4.23
CA HIS A 543 4.22 -6.67 -3.38
C HIS A 543 4.74 -7.58 -2.26
N HIS A 544 3.91 -8.45 -1.69
CA HIS A 544 4.36 -9.44 -0.71
C HIS A 544 5.38 -10.42 -1.33
N PHE A 545 5.12 -10.95 -2.53
CA PHE A 545 6.12 -11.76 -3.25
C PHE A 545 7.40 -10.97 -3.56
N THR A 546 7.26 -9.70 -3.96
CA THR A 546 8.41 -8.83 -4.25
C THR A 546 9.25 -8.61 -3.00
N GLY A 547 8.63 -8.36 -1.83
CA GLY A 547 9.36 -8.20 -0.58
C GLY A 547 10.05 -9.46 -0.10
N ALA A 548 9.39 -10.61 -0.23
CA ALA A 548 10.01 -11.90 0.01
C ALA A 548 11.23 -12.12 -0.90
N ALA A 549 11.12 -11.82 -2.19
CA ALA A 549 12.21 -11.93 -3.16
C ALA A 549 13.39 -10.99 -2.84
N ILE A 550 13.10 -9.74 -2.44
CA ILE A 550 14.13 -8.79 -1.96
C ILE A 550 14.85 -9.36 -0.75
N ASN A 551 14.11 -9.93 0.22
CA ASN A 551 14.69 -10.52 1.41
C ASN A 551 15.59 -11.71 1.09
N LEU A 552 15.16 -12.64 0.20
CA LEU A 552 16.02 -13.74 -0.22
C LEU A 552 17.33 -13.24 -0.87
N ALA A 553 17.26 -12.23 -1.73
CA ALA A 553 18.42 -11.63 -2.38
C ALA A 553 19.37 -10.97 -1.36
N ARG A 554 18.83 -10.34 -0.31
CA ARG A 554 19.61 -9.69 0.75
C ARG A 554 20.23 -10.69 1.72
N ILE A 555 19.51 -11.77 2.03
CA ILE A 555 20.04 -12.90 2.81
C ILE A 555 21.21 -13.52 2.06
N ASP A 556 21.07 -13.78 0.76
CA ASP A 556 22.18 -14.31 -0.07
C ASP A 556 23.40 -13.37 -0.08
N ALA A 557 23.17 -12.07 -0.23
CA ALA A 557 24.23 -11.08 -0.18
C ALA A 557 24.96 -11.07 1.16
N TRP A 558 24.22 -11.19 2.26
CA TRP A 558 24.75 -11.28 3.61
C TRP A 558 25.56 -12.56 3.82
N LEU A 559 25.04 -13.73 3.46
CA LEU A 559 25.71 -15.02 3.55
C LEU A 559 27.01 -15.10 2.73
N THR A 560 27.07 -14.34 1.64
CA THR A 560 28.26 -14.26 0.76
C THR A 560 29.22 -13.13 1.13
N GLY A 561 28.97 -12.41 2.22
CA GLY A 561 29.81 -11.29 2.67
C GLY A 561 29.84 -10.11 1.71
N LYS A 562 28.83 -9.97 0.82
CA LYS A 562 28.75 -8.83 -0.08
C LYS A 562 28.44 -7.57 0.74
N PRO A 563 29.25 -6.50 0.63
CA PRO A 563 29.01 -5.28 1.38
C PRO A 563 27.70 -4.63 0.94
N LEU A 564 27.02 -3.97 1.87
CA LEU A 564 25.85 -3.15 1.57
C LEU A 564 26.26 -2.10 0.52
N ALA A 565 25.42 -1.95 -0.51
CA ALA A 565 25.68 -1.02 -1.59
C ALA A 565 25.70 0.41 -1.04
N ARG A 566 26.78 1.15 -1.32
CA ARG A 566 26.87 2.58 -1.03
C ARG A 566 25.97 3.34 -2.02
N THR A 567 25.43 4.49 -1.60
CA THR A 567 24.72 5.40 -2.49
C THR A 567 25.63 5.73 -3.67
N ARG A 568 25.20 5.38 -4.88
CA ARG A 568 25.97 5.68 -6.10
C ARG A 568 25.86 7.18 -6.38
N VAL A 569 26.96 7.88 -6.28
CA VAL A 569 27.11 9.24 -6.77
C VAL A 569 27.68 9.14 -8.18
N SER A 570 27.04 9.78 -9.18
CA SER A 570 27.62 9.79 -10.52
C SER A 570 28.97 10.51 -10.50
N PRO A 571 29.92 10.16 -11.39
CA PRO A 571 31.21 10.84 -11.45
C PRO A 571 31.07 12.37 -11.55
N PHE A 572 30.08 12.83 -12.33
CA PHE A 572 29.79 14.28 -12.43
C PHE A 572 29.24 14.87 -11.12
N ALA A 573 28.35 14.18 -10.43
CA ALA A 573 27.83 14.65 -9.14
C ALA A 573 28.89 14.65 -8.05
N ALA A 574 29.89 13.77 -8.13
CA ALA A 574 31.04 13.73 -7.22
C ALA A 574 31.97 14.94 -7.36
N LEU A 575 31.90 15.68 -8.46
CA LEU A 575 32.65 16.91 -8.70
C LEU A 575 32.01 18.15 -8.06
N ARG A 576 30.82 18.00 -7.44
CA ARG A 576 30.14 19.13 -6.79
C ARG A 576 31.02 19.66 -5.66
N PRO A 577 31.39 20.94 -5.66
CA PRO A 577 32.16 21.54 -4.56
C PRO A 577 31.41 21.34 -3.23
N ALA A 578 32.15 21.01 -2.17
CA ALA A 578 31.60 21.03 -0.83
C ALA A 578 31.24 22.49 -0.51
N GLY A 579 29.93 22.78 -0.45
CA GLY A 579 29.41 24.10 -0.08
C GLY A 579 29.41 24.29 1.43
#